data_a71638ef720f70f4f623c6ab26449914
#
_entry.id   a71638ef720f70f4f623c6ab26449914
#
_cell.length_a   1.000
_cell.length_b   1.000
_cell.length_c   1.000
_cell.angle_alpha   90.00
_cell.angle_beta   90.00
_cell.angle_gamma   90.00
#
_symmetry.space_group_name_H-M   'P 1'
#
loop_
_entity.id
_entity.type
_entity.pdbx_description
1 polymer ?
#
loop_
_entity_poly.entity_id
_entity_poly.type
_entity_poly.pdbx_seq_one_letter_code
_entity_poly.pdbx_strand_id
1 'polypeptide(L)'
;VRRIAGLLVAPLLLLSAVACGSDDKASDSASSKNGVPAITAGAKFGEKPTLSKGEGAPPKELKTEVISEGDGAKLKNGDAIQVNYLGQAWDSTKPFDNSFDRKTPFDLTLGAGMVIQGWDKGLVGQKVGSRVELVIPPDLGYGEQGQGDIKPNATLVFVVDILKATQVPSSAKGSAVAQDDIDLPKVGTKTDGKAPTVTIPKSDPPKKLVSNYVLESDGPVIKDSDSVVVNYVGLIWKGAKKFDSTYEQGKTQTFPLSQVTLKGLKNGLVGKKVGSRVLLVIPPDQAFGDQAQQTIPKNSTLVFAVDVLAKV
;
A
#
# COMPACT_ATOMS: atom_id res chain seq x y z
N VAL A 1 -49.50 37.55 46.46
CA VAL A 1 -50.25 38.82 46.32
C VAL A 1 -49.98 39.36 44.92
N ARG A 2 -51.11 39.53 44.15
CA ARG A 2 -51.37 40.35 42.95
C ARG A 2 -50.47 40.09 41.71
N ARG A 3 -51.01 39.43 40.65
CA ARG A 3 -51.85 39.92 39.54
C ARG A 3 -51.29 41.17 38.85
N ILE A 4 -51.04 41.07 37.54
CA ILE A 4 -51.78 41.69 36.47
C ILE A 4 -51.42 41.12 35.13
N ALA A 5 -52.44 40.84 34.31
CA ALA A 5 -52.44 40.38 32.94
C ALA A 5 -52.20 41.53 31.95
N GLY A 6 -51.76 41.22 30.76
CA GLY A 6 -51.74 42.12 29.59
C GLY A 6 -51.88 41.36 28.32
N LEU A 7 -53.09 41.30 27.78
CA LEU A 7 -53.46 40.81 26.44
C LEU A 7 -53.17 41.94 25.43
N LEU A 8 -52.67 41.58 24.21
CA LEU A 8 -53.00 42.27 22.96
C LEU A 8 -52.40 41.55 21.77
N VAL A 9 -53.20 40.79 21.06
CA VAL A 9 -53.73 40.99 19.69
C VAL A 9 -52.70 40.83 18.55
N ALA A 10 -52.95 39.78 17.78
CA ALA A 10 -52.36 39.48 16.44
C ALA A 10 -52.96 40.45 15.36
N PRO A 11 -52.30 40.51 14.20
CA PRO A 11 -53.06 40.20 13.00
C PRO A 11 -52.42 39.13 12.14
N LEU A 12 -53.24 38.24 11.68
CA LEU A 12 -53.16 37.22 10.69
C LEU A 12 -52.95 37.86 9.30
N LEU A 13 -51.86 37.54 8.62
CA LEU A 13 -51.72 37.78 7.18
C LEU A 13 -51.48 36.46 6.48
N LEU A 14 -52.53 35.97 5.83
CA LEU A 14 -52.50 34.88 4.85
C LEU A 14 -51.78 35.38 3.60
N LEU A 15 -50.66 34.73 3.24
CA LEU A 15 -50.13 34.76 1.88
C LEU A 15 -50.00 33.31 1.39
N SER A 16 -50.80 33.02 0.39
CA SER A 16 -50.79 31.83 -0.45
C SER A 16 -49.41 31.67 -1.13
N ALA A 17 -48.68 30.59 -0.82
CA ALA A 17 -47.54 30.17 -1.59
C ALA A 17 -47.97 29.07 -2.56
N VAL A 18 -47.86 29.38 -3.83
CA VAL A 18 -47.95 28.45 -4.97
C VAL A 18 -46.84 27.44 -4.85
N ALA A 19 -47.16 26.17 -4.72
CA ALA A 19 -46.23 25.07 -4.82
C ALA A 19 -45.89 24.87 -6.31
N CYS A 20 -44.68 25.32 -6.73
CA CYS A 20 -44.03 24.76 -7.89
C CYS A 20 -43.15 23.61 -7.40
N GLY A 21 -43.55 22.40 -7.77
CA GLY A 21 -42.69 21.22 -7.65
C GLY A 21 -41.49 21.38 -8.55
N SER A 22 -40.31 21.43 -7.95
CA SER A 22 -39.06 21.23 -8.63
C SER A 22 -38.52 19.90 -8.12
N ASP A 23 -38.52 18.91 -9.00
CA ASP A 23 -37.74 17.69 -8.80
C ASP A 23 -36.26 18.08 -8.65
N ASP A 24 -35.79 18.27 -7.43
CA ASP A 24 -34.38 18.34 -7.13
C ASP A 24 -33.81 16.93 -7.29
N LYS A 25 -33.39 16.63 -8.54
CA LYS A 25 -32.31 15.65 -8.74
C LYS A 25 -31.11 16.20 -7.98
N ALA A 26 -30.84 15.61 -6.83
CA ALA A 26 -29.59 15.82 -6.13
C ALA A 26 -28.45 15.52 -7.12
N SER A 27 -27.77 16.58 -7.57
CA SER A 27 -26.60 16.48 -8.42
C SER A 27 -25.50 15.77 -7.62
N ASP A 28 -25.12 14.56 -8.05
CA ASP A 28 -24.01 13.77 -7.49
C ASP A 28 -22.62 14.41 -7.75
N SER A 29 -22.57 15.70 -8.06
CA SER A 29 -21.34 16.43 -8.34
C SER A 29 -20.88 17.21 -7.12
N ALA A 30 -19.70 16.91 -6.59
CA ALA A 30 -19.01 17.77 -5.62
C ALA A 30 -18.38 18.94 -6.38
N SER A 31 -18.79 20.17 -6.04
CA SER A 31 -18.24 21.39 -6.63
C SER A 31 -16.77 21.57 -6.23
N SER A 32 -15.92 22.01 -7.18
CA SER A 32 -14.52 22.38 -6.93
C SER A 32 -14.42 23.36 -5.75
N LYS A 33 -13.68 22.96 -4.73
CA LYS A 33 -13.28 23.82 -3.61
C LYS A 33 -11.74 23.89 -3.58
N ASN A 34 -11.19 25.06 -3.33
CA ASN A 34 -9.75 25.26 -3.13
C ASN A 34 -8.84 24.93 -4.33
N GLY A 35 -9.30 25.03 -5.59
CA GLY A 35 -8.48 24.79 -6.78
C GLY A 35 -8.17 23.31 -7.03
N VAL A 36 -9.03 22.43 -6.59
CA VAL A 36 -8.99 20.99 -6.86
C VAL A 36 -10.02 20.70 -7.96
N PRO A 37 -9.77 19.80 -8.95
CA PRO A 37 -10.76 19.44 -9.95
C PRO A 37 -12.06 18.91 -9.35
N ALA A 38 -13.20 19.27 -9.95
CA ALA A 38 -14.48 18.79 -9.44
C ALA A 38 -14.72 17.32 -9.78
N ILE A 39 -15.26 16.55 -8.84
CA ILE A 39 -15.83 15.23 -9.10
C ILE A 39 -17.20 15.43 -9.73
N THR A 40 -17.33 15.17 -11.03
CA THR A 40 -18.55 15.42 -11.81
C THR A 40 -19.53 14.25 -11.78
N ALA A 41 -19.09 13.05 -11.40
CA ALA A 41 -19.90 11.87 -11.17
C ALA A 41 -19.16 10.88 -10.26
N GLY A 42 -19.91 9.96 -9.60
CA GLY A 42 -19.34 8.94 -8.72
C GLY A 42 -18.61 9.53 -7.53
N ALA A 43 -19.20 10.51 -6.84
CA ALA A 43 -18.59 11.19 -5.70
C ALA A 43 -18.57 10.32 -4.44
N LYS A 44 -19.44 9.30 -4.36
CA LYS A 44 -19.54 8.44 -3.17
C LYS A 44 -18.38 7.43 -3.11
N PHE A 45 -17.95 7.12 -1.90
CA PHE A 45 -16.98 6.06 -1.64
C PHE A 45 -17.39 4.74 -2.31
N GLY A 46 -16.44 4.09 -3.00
CA GLY A 46 -16.67 2.83 -3.73
C GLY A 46 -17.16 2.99 -5.17
N GLU A 47 -17.65 4.16 -5.58
CA GLU A 47 -18.07 4.44 -6.95
C GLU A 47 -16.88 4.93 -7.79
N LYS A 48 -16.81 4.54 -9.07
CA LYS A 48 -15.78 5.07 -9.98
C LYS A 48 -16.02 6.56 -10.22
N PRO A 49 -15.07 7.46 -9.83
CA PRO A 49 -15.24 8.88 -10.03
C PRO A 49 -15.02 9.30 -11.48
N THR A 50 -15.62 10.42 -11.87
CA THR A 50 -15.29 11.19 -13.06
C THR A 50 -14.87 12.58 -12.63
N LEU A 51 -13.73 13.06 -13.13
CA LEU A 51 -13.18 14.35 -12.75
C LEU A 51 -13.25 15.35 -13.91
N SER A 52 -13.46 16.64 -13.56
CA SER A 52 -13.22 17.74 -14.49
C SER A 52 -11.71 17.90 -14.73
N LYS A 53 -11.36 18.75 -15.72
CA LYS A 53 -10.01 19.32 -15.76
C LYS A 53 -9.80 20.28 -14.60
N GLY A 54 -8.55 20.47 -14.21
CA GLY A 54 -8.19 21.57 -13.33
C GLY A 54 -8.39 22.92 -14.02
N GLU A 55 -8.76 23.91 -13.22
CA GLU A 55 -8.96 25.28 -13.68
C GLU A 55 -7.74 26.15 -13.34
N GLY A 56 -7.29 26.96 -14.29
CA GLY A 56 -6.13 27.84 -14.11
C GLY A 56 -4.80 27.10 -13.98
N ALA A 57 -3.84 27.73 -13.32
CA ALA A 57 -2.53 27.14 -13.07
C ALA A 57 -2.61 26.06 -11.97
N PRO A 58 -1.96 24.90 -12.15
CA PRO A 58 -1.95 23.86 -11.14
C PRO A 58 -1.21 24.30 -9.86
N PRO A 59 -1.60 23.79 -8.70
CA PRO A 59 -0.87 24.04 -7.46
C PRO A 59 0.58 23.59 -7.54
N LYS A 60 1.49 24.40 -6.95
CA LYS A 60 2.93 24.07 -6.85
C LYS A 60 3.25 23.16 -5.67
N GLU A 61 2.31 22.99 -4.75
CA GLU A 61 2.43 22.14 -3.57
C GLU A 61 1.38 21.04 -3.60
N LEU A 62 1.68 19.94 -2.90
CA LEU A 62 0.71 18.86 -2.70
C LEU A 62 -0.55 19.40 -2.04
N LYS A 63 -1.70 19.16 -2.69
CA LYS A 63 -3.01 19.40 -2.09
C LYS A 63 -3.67 18.06 -1.78
N THR A 64 -4.29 18.00 -0.60
CA THR A 64 -5.06 16.85 -0.15
C THR A 64 -6.42 17.36 0.31
N GLU A 65 -7.48 16.85 -0.29
CA GLU A 65 -8.85 17.15 0.09
C GLU A 65 -9.58 15.87 0.49
N VAL A 66 -10.24 15.87 1.63
CA VAL A 66 -11.07 14.75 2.09
C VAL A 66 -12.47 14.95 1.53
N ILE A 67 -12.85 14.17 0.54
CA ILE A 67 -14.18 14.23 -0.10
C ILE A 67 -15.24 13.61 0.80
N SER A 68 -14.91 12.45 1.40
CA SER A 68 -15.71 11.85 2.46
C SER A 68 -14.79 11.26 3.53
N GLU A 69 -15.06 11.59 4.79
CA GLU A 69 -14.23 11.09 5.90
C GLU A 69 -14.74 9.73 6.36
N GLY A 70 -13.83 8.75 6.49
CA GLY A 70 -14.09 7.46 7.10
C GLY A 70 -13.96 7.50 8.62
N ASP A 71 -14.39 6.44 9.28
CA ASP A 71 -14.35 6.26 10.74
C ASP A 71 -13.25 5.30 11.21
N GLY A 72 -12.50 4.70 10.27
CA GLY A 72 -11.46 3.74 10.56
C GLY A 72 -10.16 4.36 11.11
N ALA A 73 -9.15 3.50 11.29
CA ALA A 73 -7.84 3.91 11.82
C ALA A 73 -7.13 4.91 10.90
N LYS A 74 -6.38 5.83 11.49
CA LYS A 74 -5.49 6.76 10.75
C LYS A 74 -4.28 6.02 10.21
N LEU A 75 -3.97 6.26 8.94
CA LEU A 75 -2.82 5.71 8.25
C LEU A 75 -1.51 6.28 8.79
N LYS A 76 -0.50 5.43 8.88
CA LYS A 76 0.87 5.77 9.27
C LYS A 76 1.86 5.23 8.24
N ASN A 77 3.05 5.81 8.20
CA ASN A 77 4.14 5.22 7.44
C ASN A 77 4.40 3.78 7.92
N GLY A 78 4.59 2.87 6.98
CA GLY A 78 4.76 1.44 7.23
C GLY A 78 3.46 0.64 7.23
N ASP A 79 2.29 1.28 7.21
CA ASP A 79 1.03 0.53 7.11
C ASP A 79 0.89 -0.10 5.72
N ALA A 80 0.50 -1.37 5.69
CA ALA A 80 0.06 -2.01 4.46
C ALA A 80 -1.39 -1.61 4.19
N ILE A 81 -1.63 -0.94 3.07
CA ILE A 81 -2.94 -0.43 2.72
C ILE A 81 -3.45 -1.01 1.40
N GLN A 82 -4.76 -1.10 1.31
CA GLN A 82 -5.48 -1.46 0.11
C GLN A 82 -6.39 -0.30 -0.30
N VAL A 83 -6.32 0.10 -1.56
CA VAL A 83 -7.06 1.27 -2.07
C VAL A 83 -7.72 0.99 -3.42
N ASN A 84 -8.83 1.67 -3.70
CA ASN A 84 -9.24 1.94 -5.07
C ASN A 84 -8.81 3.34 -5.46
N TYR A 85 -8.50 3.55 -6.73
CA TYR A 85 -8.07 4.85 -7.21
C TYR A 85 -8.41 5.08 -8.68
N LEU A 86 -8.45 6.37 -9.03
CA LEU A 86 -8.41 6.87 -10.39
C LEU A 86 -7.41 8.00 -10.47
N GLY A 87 -6.53 7.97 -11.49
CA GLY A 87 -5.52 9.00 -11.75
C GLY A 87 -5.67 9.62 -13.13
N GLN A 88 -5.59 10.94 -13.21
CA GLN A 88 -5.55 11.72 -14.46
C GLN A 88 -4.56 12.88 -14.37
N ALA A 89 -4.14 13.43 -15.51
CA ALA A 89 -3.39 14.67 -15.54
C ALA A 89 -4.33 15.87 -15.32
N TRP A 90 -3.79 16.96 -14.73
CA TRP A 90 -4.51 18.19 -14.43
C TRP A 90 -5.26 18.77 -15.65
N ASP A 91 -4.63 18.75 -16.82
CA ASP A 91 -5.14 19.28 -18.08
C ASP A 91 -5.98 18.29 -18.90
N SER A 92 -6.33 17.13 -18.32
CA SER A 92 -7.03 16.04 -18.98
C SER A 92 -8.34 15.70 -18.26
N THR A 93 -9.30 15.14 -19.00
CA THR A 93 -10.48 14.45 -18.47
C THR A 93 -10.38 12.95 -18.66
N LYS A 94 -9.28 12.47 -19.32
CA LYS A 94 -9.05 11.05 -19.56
C LYS A 94 -8.14 10.49 -18.46
N PRO A 95 -8.60 9.50 -17.68
CA PRO A 95 -7.73 8.80 -16.75
C PRO A 95 -6.58 8.10 -17.48
N PHE A 96 -5.37 8.16 -16.91
CA PHE A 96 -4.24 7.38 -17.38
C PHE A 96 -4.20 6.00 -16.70
N ASP A 97 -4.77 5.89 -15.49
CA ASP A 97 -4.87 4.63 -14.77
C ASP A 97 -6.01 4.65 -13.74
N ASN A 98 -6.59 3.48 -13.45
CA ASN A 98 -7.54 3.29 -12.36
C ASN A 98 -7.68 1.82 -11.96
N SER A 99 -8.03 1.55 -10.71
CA SER A 99 -8.31 0.21 -10.19
C SER A 99 -9.75 -0.24 -10.41
N PHE A 100 -10.68 0.69 -10.59
CA PHE A 100 -12.12 0.38 -10.70
C PHE A 100 -12.42 -0.47 -11.93
N ASP A 101 -11.83 -0.16 -13.10
CA ASP A 101 -12.05 -0.92 -14.33
C ASP A 101 -11.43 -2.31 -14.25
N ARG A 102 -10.30 -2.44 -13.56
CA ARG A 102 -9.65 -3.73 -13.29
C ARG A 102 -10.41 -4.58 -12.28
N LYS A 103 -11.34 -3.98 -11.52
CA LYS A 103 -12.07 -4.64 -10.41
C LYS A 103 -11.13 -5.30 -9.39
N THR A 104 -9.94 -4.76 -9.24
CA THR A 104 -8.90 -5.25 -8.35
C THR A 104 -8.31 -4.05 -7.63
N PRO A 105 -8.49 -3.95 -6.31
CA PRO A 105 -7.84 -2.93 -5.50
C PRO A 105 -6.32 -3.00 -5.63
N PHE A 106 -5.67 -1.91 -5.29
CA PHE A 106 -4.21 -1.78 -5.32
C PHE A 106 -3.66 -1.89 -3.90
N ASP A 107 -2.72 -2.81 -3.70
CA ASP A 107 -2.05 -3.04 -2.43
C ASP A 107 -0.68 -2.36 -2.42
N LEU A 108 -0.38 -1.61 -1.35
CA LEU A 108 0.93 -0.96 -1.17
C LEU A 108 1.29 -0.84 0.31
N THR A 109 2.57 -0.63 0.59
CA THR A 109 3.05 -0.21 1.91
C THR A 109 3.35 1.29 1.87
N LEU A 110 2.64 2.05 2.69
CA LEU A 110 2.73 3.52 2.73
C LEU A 110 4.11 3.97 3.26
N GLY A 111 4.74 4.91 2.57
CA GLY A 111 6.07 5.39 2.92
C GLY A 111 7.23 4.48 2.53
N ALA A 112 6.96 3.33 1.88
CA ALA A 112 8.00 2.42 1.39
C ALA A 112 8.61 2.86 0.05
N GLY A 113 8.10 3.92 -0.58
CA GLY A 113 8.53 4.39 -1.90
C GLY A 113 8.14 3.45 -3.03
N MET A 114 7.08 2.68 -2.85
CA MET A 114 6.47 1.83 -3.88
C MET A 114 5.63 2.64 -4.86
N VAL A 115 5.24 3.84 -4.46
CA VAL A 115 4.43 4.81 -5.21
C VAL A 115 5.13 6.16 -5.26
N ILE A 116 4.60 7.08 -6.06
CA ILE A 116 5.10 8.47 -6.13
C ILE A 116 4.99 9.15 -4.75
N GLN A 117 5.93 10.08 -4.46
CA GLN A 117 6.01 10.73 -3.15
C GLN A 117 4.73 11.46 -2.73
N GLY A 118 3.95 11.95 -3.70
CA GLY A 118 2.66 12.59 -3.44
C GLY A 118 1.66 11.67 -2.75
N TRP A 119 1.65 10.39 -3.07
CA TRP A 119 0.84 9.39 -2.38
C TRP A 119 1.34 9.13 -0.96
N ASP A 120 2.65 8.84 -0.81
CA ASP A 120 3.25 8.57 0.50
C ASP A 120 3.03 9.72 1.49
N LYS A 121 3.07 10.98 1.00
CA LYS A 121 2.85 12.16 1.83
C LYS A 121 1.36 12.49 2.04
N GLY A 122 0.54 12.35 0.99
CA GLY A 122 -0.85 12.78 1.01
C GLY A 122 -1.80 11.84 1.74
N LEU A 123 -1.47 10.55 1.81
CA LEU A 123 -2.31 9.54 2.46
C LEU A 123 -1.99 9.35 3.94
N VAL A 124 -0.80 9.72 4.42
CA VAL A 124 -0.48 9.66 5.86
C VAL A 124 -1.43 10.55 6.65
N GLY A 125 -1.98 10.00 7.75
CA GLY A 125 -2.94 10.68 8.61
C GLY A 125 -4.40 10.58 8.16
N GLN A 126 -4.67 10.13 6.92
CA GLN A 126 -6.03 9.88 6.45
C GLN A 126 -6.61 8.64 7.14
N LYS A 127 -7.94 8.52 7.19
CA LYS A 127 -8.61 7.39 7.83
C LYS A 127 -9.02 6.32 6.82
N VAL A 128 -9.03 5.07 7.24
CA VAL A 128 -9.69 3.99 6.50
C VAL A 128 -11.17 4.32 6.35
N GLY A 129 -11.73 4.06 5.17
CA GLY A 129 -13.09 4.43 4.78
C GLY A 129 -13.20 5.84 4.16
N SER A 130 -12.11 6.61 4.13
CA SER A 130 -12.11 7.93 3.50
C SER A 130 -11.95 7.83 1.98
N ARG A 131 -12.60 8.76 1.27
CA ARG A 131 -12.25 9.15 -0.10
C ARG A 131 -11.46 10.44 -0.05
N VAL A 132 -10.29 10.43 -0.66
CA VAL A 132 -9.35 11.54 -0.66
C VAL A 132 -8.99 11.92 -2.09
N GLU A 133 -8.96 13.21 -2.39
CA GLU A 133 -8.42 13.73 -3.63
C GLU A 133 -7.05 14.35 -3.38
N LEU A 134 -6.09 13.98 -4.24
CA LEU A 134 -4.71 14.45 -4.20
C LEU A 134 -4.40 15.22 -5.48
N VAL A 135 -3.90 16.45 -5.38
CA VAL A 135 -3.27 17.16 -6.50
C VAL A 135 -1.78 17.17 -6.24
N ILE A 136 -1.05 16.50 -7.11
CA ILE A 136 0.38 16.18 -6.91
C ILE A 136 1.21 16.93 -7.96
N PRO A 137 2.06 17.89 -7.54
CA PRO A 137 2.96 18.57 -8.44
C PRO A 137 4.04 17.64 -9.01
N PRO A 138 4.68 17.99 -10.13
CA PRO A 138 5.61 17.12 -10.85
C PRO A 138 6.75 16.56 -10.00
N ASP A 139 7.32 17.36 -9.10
CA ASP A 139 8.43 16.98 -8.20
C ASP A 139 8.08 15.89 -7.18
N LEU A 140 6.80 15.72 -6.88
CA LEU A 140 6.27 14.64 -6.06
C LEU A 140 5.60 13.52 -6.88
N GLY A 141 5.59 13.65 -8.21
CA GLY A 141 5.07 12.73 -9.19
C GLY A 141 6.18 12.10 -10.03
N TYR A 142 6.08 12.24 -11.36
CA TYR A 142 7.03 11.67 -12.32
C TYR A 142 8.03 12.68 -12.90
N GLY A 143 8.06 13.91 -12.40
CA GLY A 143 9.07 14.93 -12.72
C GLY A 143 9.20 15.29 -14.18
N GLU A 144 10.42 15.68 -14.57
CA GLU A 144 10.76 16.10 -15.92
C GLU A 144 10.75 14.96 -16.96
N GLN A 145 10.75 13.72 -16.52
CA GLN A 145 10.79 12.57 -17.44
C GLN A 145 9.40 12.09 -17.85
N GLY A 146 8.37 12.30 -16.99
CA GLY A 146 7.07 11.68 -17.18
C GLY A 146 7.14 10.15 -17.07
N GLN A 147 6.06 9.46 -17.43
CA GLN A 147 6.03 7.98 -17.49
C GLN A 147 4.87 7.49 -18.36
N GLY A 148 5.15 6.67 -19.37
CA GLY A 148 4.13 6.15 -20.29
C GLY A 148 3.32 7.28 -20.92
N ASP A 149 1.98 7.30 -20.71
CA ASP A 149 1.09 8.36 -21.21
C ASP A 149 1.15 9.66 -20.38
N ILE A 150 1.91 9.68 -19.27
CA ILE A 150 2.07 10.85 -18.41
C ILE A 150 3.21 11.72 -18.95
N LYS A 151 2.85 12.94 -19.37
CA LYS A 151 3.81 13.89 -19.97
C LYS A 151 4.86 14.36 -18.94
N PRO A 152 6.06 14.80 -19.42
CA PRO A 152 6.99 15.56 -18.60
C PRO A 152 6.32 16.74 -17.86
N ASN A 153 6.70 16.93 -16.61
CA ASN A 153 6.19 18.01 -15.76
C ASN A 153 4.66 18.04 -15.56
N ALA A 154 3.98 16.90 -15.71
CA ALA A 154 2.55 16.81 -15.47
C ALA A 154 2.22 16.92 -13.99
N THR A 155 1.28 17.80 -13.63
CA THR A 155 0.58 17.75 -12.35
C THR A 155 -0.48 16.67 -12.43
N LEU A 156 -0.54 15.82 -11.39
CA LEU A 156 -1.42 14.66 -11.36
C LEU A 156 -2.55 14.87 -10.35
N VAL A 157 -3.72 14.35 -10.70
CA VAL A 157 -4.90 14.34 -9.83
C VAL A 157 -5.30 12.90 -9.58
N PHE A 158 -5.44 12.53 -8.32
CA PHE A 158 -5.92 11.21 -7.93
C PHE A 158 -7.11 11.32 -7.00
N VAL A 159 -8.12 10.50 -7.22
CA VAL A 159 -9.13 10.18 -6.22
C VAL A 159 -8.84 8.80 -5.68
N VAL A 160 -8.71 8.68 -4.37
CA VAL A 160 -8.30 7.45 -3.68
C VAL A 160 -9.31 7.08 -2.62
N ASP A 161 -9.85 5.87 -2.70
CA ASP A 161 -10.67 5.25 -1.65
C ASP A 161 -9.79 4.35 -0.80
N ILE A 162 -9.68 4.65 0.48
CA ILE A 162 -8.88 3.87 1.44
C ILE A 162 -9.74 2.74 1.98
N LEU A 163 -9.57 1.52 1.44
CA LEU A 163 -10.43 0.38 1.77
C LEU A 163 -10.03 -0.29 3.07
N LYS A 164 -8.71 -0.43 3.31
CA LYS A 164 -8.17 -1.19 4.42
C LYS A 164 -6.78 -0.70 4.78
N ALA A 165 -6.43 -0.81 6.06
CA ALA A 165 -5.05 -0.66 6.53
C ALA A 165 -4.72 -1.74 7.56
N THR A 166 -3.51 -2.29 7.48
CA THR A 166 -2.95 -3.24 8.43
C THR A 166 -1.63 -2.67 8.94
N GLN A 167 -1.51 -2.51 10.25
CA GLN A 167 -0.25 -2.09 10.85
C GLN A 167 0.79 -3.19 10.66
N VAL A 168 1.93 -2.81 10.11
CA VAL A 168 3.04 -3.72 9.85
C VAL A 168 4.01 -3.66 11.04
N PRO A 169 4.24 -4.77 11.77
CA PRO A 169 5.27 -4.84 12.79
C PRO A 169 6.66 -4.63 12.19
N SER A 170 7.62 -4.15 12.99
CA SER A 170 9.02 -3.98 12.54
C SER A 170 9.80 -5.31 12.47
N SER A 171 9.28 -6.38 13.07
CA SER A 171 9.93 -7.70 13.13
C SER A 171 8.91 -8.83 13.33
N ALA A 172 9.33 -10.06 13.10
CA ALA A 172 8.59 -11.26 13.46
C ALA A 172 8.30 -11.32 14.97
N LYS A 173 7.25 -12.07 15.37
CA LYS A 173 6.77 -12.19 16.77
C LYS A 173 6.62 -13.65 17.24
N GLY A 174 6.99 -14.63 16.43
CA GLY A 174 6.81 -16.04 16.73
C GLY A 174 7.72 -16.57 17.85
N SER A 175 7.41 -17.77 18.32
CA SER A 175 8.25 -18.54 19.23
C SER A 175 9.41 -19.20 18.47
N ALA A 176 10.58 -19.32 19.14
CA ALA A 176 11.75 -19.91 18.53
C ALA A 176 11.53 -21.41 18.22
N VAL A 177 11.93 -21.83 17.04
CA VAL A 177 11.94 -23.23 16.60
C VAL A 177 13.39 -23.72 16.61
N ALA A 178 13.59 -24.96 17.03
CA ALA A 178 14.92 -25.59 17.05
C ALA A 178 15.54 -25.63 15.63
N GLN A 179 16.82 -25.28 15.53
CA GLN A 179 17.61 -25.28 14.31
C GLN A 179 18.74 -26.30 14.44
N ASP A 180 18.39 -27.58 14.50
CA ASP A 180 19.29 -28.67 14.85
C ASP A 180 20.07 -29.23 13.65
N ASP A 181 19.59 -28.96 12.44
CA ASP A 181 20.27 -29.37 11.21
C ASP A 181 21.54 -28.55 11.03
N ILE A 182 22.70 -29.23 11.21
CA ILE A 182 24.02 -28.60 11.11
C ILE A 182 24.44 -28.26 9.68
N ASP A 183 23.80 -28.87 8.69
CA ASP A 183 24.02 -28.63 7.27
C ASP A 183 23.14 -27.47 6.73
N LEU A 184 22.31 -26.86 7.55
CA LEU A 184 21.51 -25.70 7.19
C LEU A 184 22.02 -24.41 7.86
N PRO A 185 21.75 -23.24 7.23
CA PRO A 185 22.08 -21.96 7.84
C PRO A 185 21.40 -21.76 9.19
N LYS A 186 22.13 -21.27 10.18
CA LYS A 186 21.57 -20.81 11.46
C LYS A 186 21.19 -19.34 11.39
N VAL A 187 19.94 -19.03 11.77
CA VAL A 187 19.38 -17.69 11.76
C VAL A 187 19.08 -17.23 13.18
N GLY A 188 19.49 -16.00 13.48
CA GLY A 188 19.24 -15.39 14.79
C GLY A 188 17.75 -15.19 15.08
N THR A 189 17.37 -15.34 16.35
CA THR A 189 15.99 -15.27 16.84
C THR A 189 15.59 -13.92 17.46
N LYS A 190 16.51 -12.94 17.53
CA LYS A 190 16.20 -11.60 18.07
C LYS A 190 15.19 -10.88 17.20
N THR A 191 14.25 -10.18 17.85
CA THR A 191 13.12 -9.46 17.23
C THR A 191 13.15 -7.97 17.61
N ASP A 192 14.31 -7.35 17.47
CA ASP A 192 14.56 -5.95 17.83
C ASP A 192 14.42 -4.97 16.64
N GLY A 193 13.79 -5.40 15.55
CA GLY A 193 13.64 -4.61 14.32
C GLY A 193 14.90 -4.53 13.47
N LYS A 194 15.98 -5.23 13.85
CA LYS A 194 17.24 -5.29 13.11
C LYS A 194 17.34 -6.58 12.30
N ALA A 195 18.23 -6.56 11.31
CA ALA A 195 18.54 -7.71 10.49
C ALA A 195 18.99 -8.91 11.38
N PRO A 196 18.40 -10.10 11.21
CA PRO A 196 18.87 -11.28 11.91
C PRO A 196 20.26 -11.68 11.42
N THR A 197 21.07 -12.24 12.32
CA THR A 197 22.33 -12.88 11.92
C THR A 197 22.02 -14.14 11.11
N VAL A 198 22.80 -14.40 10.06
CA VAL A 198 22.70 -15.62 9.25
C VAL A 198 24.08 -16.22 9.15
N THR A 199 24.26 -17.44 9.64
CA THR A 199 25.54 -18.18 9.56
C THR A 199 25.36 -19.36 8.62
N ILE A 200 26.05 -19.34 7.48
CA ILE A 200 26.00 -20.40 6.47
C ILE A 200 27.05 -21.46 6.82
N PRO A 201 26.72 -22.77 6.85
CA PRO A 201 27.66 -23.84 7.13
C PRO A 201 28.66 -24.00 5.97
N LYS A 202 29.73 -24.80 6.21
CA LYS A 202 30.72 -25.10 5.18
C LYS A 202 30.31 -26.26 4.26
N SER A 203 29.21 -26.95 4.58
CA SER A 203 28.68 -28.06 3.77
C SER A 203 28.18 -27.57 2.40
N ASP A 204 27.97 -28.49 1.48
CA ASP A 204 27.33 -28.18 0.20
C ASP A 204 25.86 -27.79 0.39
N PRO A 205 25.33 -26.88 -0.47
CA PRO A 205 23.93 -26.45 -0.35
C PRO A 205 22.95 -27.58 -0.68
N PRO A 206 21.78 -27.60 -0.05
CA PRO A 206 20.70 -28.49 -0.40
C PRO A 206 20.31 -28.36 -1.89
N LYS A 207 20.02 -29.50 -2.53
CA LYS A 207 19.57 -29.56 -3.93
C LYS A 207 18.05 -29.27 -4.06
N LYS A 208 17.32 -29.26 -2.96
CA LYS A 208 15.88 -28.96 -2.92
C LYS A 208 15.62 -27.71 -2.10
N LEU A 209 14.49 -27.05 -2.39
CA LEU A 209 14.02 -25.94 -1.58
C LEU A 209 13.90 -26.34 -0.11
N VAL A 210 14.53 -25.57 0.76
CA VAL A 210 14.33 -25.65 2.21
C VAL A 210 13.48 -24.45 2.64
N SER A 211 12.46 -24.68 3.47
CA SER A 211 11.60 -23.65 4.05
C SER A 211 11.26 -24.03 5.47
N ASN A 212 12.07 -23.54 6.41
CA ASN A 212 11.94 -23.87 7.85
C ASN A 212 11.57 -22.64 8.66
N TYR A 213 10.72 -22.82 9.67
CA TYR A 213 10.52 -21.79 10.67
C TYR A 213 11.79 -21.60 11.51
N VAL A 214 12.15 -20.35 11.76
CA VAL A 214 13.11 -19.90 12.76
C VAL A 214 12.36 -19.39 13.99
N LEU A 215 11.31 -18.61 13.73
CA LEU A 215 10.28 -18.21 14.68
C LEU A 215 8.94 -18.59 14.07
N GLU A 216 8.12 -19.32 14.81
CA GLU A 216 6.76 -19.67 14.37
C GLU A 216 5.73 -18.88 15.18
N SER A 217 4.84 -18.19 14.49
CA SER A 217 3.73 -17.43 15.06
C SER A 217 2.40 -18.17 14.95
N ASP A 218 1.36 -17.66 15.61
CA ASP A 218 -0.02 -18.12 15.48
C ASP A 218 -0.84 -17.33 14.46
N GLY A 219 -0.16 -16.52 13.62
CA GLY A 219 -0.83 -15.70 12.62
C GLY A 219 -1.48 -16.49 11.49
N PRO A 220 -2.26 -15.83 10.63
CA PRO A 220 -2.96 -16.48 9.54
C PRO A 220 -1.98 -17.09 8.52
N VAL A 221 -2.41 -18.21 7.92
CA VAL A 221 -1.63 -18.91 6.88
C VAL A 221 -1.61 -18.08 5.58
N ILE A 222 -0.45 -18.03 4.96
CA ILE A 222 -0.21 -17.36 3.67
C ILE A 222 -0.71 -18.25 2.52
N LYS A 223 -1.51 -17.66 1.64
CA LYS A 223 -2.03 -18.30 0.42
C LYS A 223 -1.29 -17.78 -0.82
N ASP A 224 -1.39 -18.51 -1.89
CA ASP A 224 -0.80 -18.15 -3.19
C ASP A 224 -1.32 -16.82 -3.77
N SER A 225 -2.56 -16.47 -3.43
CA SER A 225 -3.22 -15.21 -3.84
C SER A 225 -2.90 -14.01 -2.97
N ASP A 226 -2.21 -14.20 -1.84
CA ASP A 226 -1.93 -13.11 -0.90
C ASP A 226 -0.77 -12.25 -1.38
N SER A 227 -0.82 -10.96 -1.05
CA SER A 227 0.36 -10.09 -1.02
C SER A 227 0.95 -10.10 0.39
N VAL A 228 2.26 -10.35 0.51
CA VAL A 228 2.94 -10.40 1.81
C VAL A 228 3.89 -9.22 1.97
N VAL A 229 3.85 -8.59 3.15
CA VAL A 229 4.80 -7.55 3.56
C VAL A 229 5.88 -8.20 4.39
N VAL A 230 7.14 -8.04 3.98
CA VAL A 230 8.27 -8.72 4.60
C VAL A 230 9.43 -7.77 4.88
N ASN A 231 10.24 -8.16 5.88
CA ASN A 231 11.65 -7.81 5.96
C ASN A 231 12.49 -9.04 5.68
N TYR A 232 13.64 -8.86 5.01
CA TYR A 232 14.53 -9.98 4.73
C TYR A 232 16.00 -9.59 4.64
N VAL A 233 16.85 -10.60 4.81
CA VAL A 233 18.25 -10.58 4.43
C VAL A 233 18.47 -11.69 3.41
N GLY A 234 19.06 -11.36 2.25
CA GLY A 234 19.40 -12.28 1.18
C GLY A 234 20.91 -12.46 1.04
N LEU A 235 21.37 -13.71 1.07
CA LEU A 235 22.77 -14.08 0.93
C LEU A 235 22.95 -15.14 -0.18
N ILE A 236 24.15 -15.18 -0.77
CA ILE A 236 24.59 -16.26 -1.63
C ILE A 236 25.23 -17.32 -0.75
N TRP A 237 24.86 -18.62 -0.89
CA TRP A 237 25.43 -19.71 -0.11
C TRP A 237 26.94 -19.73 -0.16
N LYS A 238 27.51 -19.73 -1.37
CA LYS A 238 28.96 -19.74 -1.57
C LYS A 238 29.56 -18.39 -1.21
N GLY A 239 30.34 -18.38 -0.15
CA GLY A 239 31.03 -17.19 0.34
C GLY A 239 30.20 -16.33 1.27
N ALA A 240 28.97 -16.72 1.60
CA ALA A 240 28.06 -16.00 2.50
C ALA A 240 27.91 -14.49 2.16
N LYS A 241 28.05 -14.15 0.88
CA LYS A 241 27.96 -12.76 0.43
C LYS A 241 26.52 -12.29 0.44
N LYS A 242 26.24 -11.22 1.21
CA LYS A 242 24.94 -10.55 1.17
C LYS A 242 24.79 -9.83 -0.16
N PHE A 243 23.63 -10.00 -0.82
CA PHE A 243 23.29 -9.32 -2.07
C PHE A 243 22.16 -8.33 -1.90
N ASP A 244 21.30 -8.51 -0.88
CA ASP A 244 20.17 -7.60 -0.63
C ASP A 244 19.70 -7.66 0.84
N SER A 245 19.10 -6.55 1.34
CA SER A 245 18.51 -6.48 2.67
C SER A 245 17.56 -5.30 2.79
N THR A 246 16.31 -5.56 3.09
CA THR A 246 15.30 -4.52 3.39
C THR A 246 15.63 -3.75 4.67
N TYR A 247 16.30 -4.38 5.61
CA TYR A 247 16.72 -3.73 6.85
C TYR A 247 17.74 -2.61 6.63
N GLU A 248 18.64 -2.75 5.64
CA GLU A 248 19.60 -1.72 5.28
C GLU A 248 18.99 -0.58 4.49
N GLN A 249 17.95 -0.90 3.73
CA GLN A 249 17.16 0.09 2.99
C GLN A 249 16.19 0.87 3.89
N GLY A 250 15.96 0.40 5.14
CA GLY A 250 15.01 0.99 6.07
C GLY A 250 13.54 0.90 5.61
N LYS A 251 13.24 -0.07 4.74
CA LYS A 251 11.92 -0.22 4.11
C LYS A 251 11.53 -1.69 4.06
N THR A 252 10.25 -1.98 4.32
CA THR A 252 9.68 -3.30 4.04
C THR A 252 9.48 -3.50 2.55
N GLN A 253 9.40 -4.74 2.11
CA GLN A 253 9.05 -5.11 0.73
C GLN A 253 7.70 -5.82 0.71
N THR A 254 6.85 -5.45 -0.25
CA THR A 254 5.59 -6.16 -0.50
C THR A 254 5.74 -7.05 -1.74
N PHE A 255 5.38 -8.31 -1.59
CA PHE A 255 5.39 -9.30 -2.67
C PHE A 255 3.97 -9.81 -2.93
N PRO A 256 3.32 -9.43 -4.06
CA PRO A 256 2.15 -10.16 -4.56
C PRO A 256 2.60 -11.56 -5.00
N LEU A 257 2.28 -12.60 -4.22
CA LEU A 257 2.85 -13.94 -4.44
C LEU A 257 2.46 -14.56 -5.80
N SER A 258 1.31 -14.16 -6.35
CA SER A 258 0.90 -14.56 -7.71
C SER A 258 1.83 -14.01 -8.81
N GLN A 259 2.58 -12.93 -8.55
CA GLN A 259 3.43 -12.23 -9.51
C GLN A 259 4.93 -12.41 -9.25
N VAL A 260 5.30 -13.07 -8.15
CA VAL A 260 6.72 -13.28 -7.79
C VAL A 260 7.39 -14.23 -8.79
N THR A 261 8.42 -13.73 -9.46
CA THR A 261 9.20 -14.50 -10.45
C THR A 261 10.20 -15.46 -9.82
N LEU A 262 10.70 -15.17 -8.62
CA LEU A 262 11.59 -16.04 -7.84
C LEU A 262 10.77 -17.18 -7.23
N LYS A 263 10.65 -18.31 -7.98
CA LYS A 263 9.78 -19.45 -7.64
C LYS A 263 10.00 -19.97 -6.22
N GLY A 264 11.25 -20.08 -5.80
CA GLY A 264 11.61 -20.60 -4.48
C GLY A 264 11.16 -19.68 -3.33
N LEU A 265 11.11 -18.37 -3.54
CA LEU A 265 10.57 -17.43 -2.55
C LEU A 265 9.06 -17.65 -2.36
N LYS A 266 8.31 -17.68 -3.47
CA LYS A 266 6.88 -17.98 -3.46
C LYS A 266 6.58 -19.32 -2.79
N ASN A 267 7.18 -20.39 -3.30
CA ASN A 267 6.94 -21.76 -2.84
C ASN A 267 7.34 -21.94 -1.36
N GLY A 268 8.36 -21.21 -0.91
CA GLY A 268 8.82 -21.26 0.47
C GLY A 268 7.97 -20.47 1.46
N LEU A 269 7.22 -19.46 1.00
CA LEU A 269 6.36 -18.63 1.87
C LEU A 269 4.90 -19.11 1.90
N VAL A 270 4.38 -19.67 0.82
CA VAL A 270 3.01 -20.22 0.80
C VAL A 270 2.90 -21.34 1.85
N GLY A 271 1.83 -21.31 2.65
CA GLY A 271 1.62 -22.21 3.78
C GLY A 271 2.29 -21.81 5.08
N LYS A 272 3.17 -20.80 5.08
CA LYS A 272 3.75 -20.24 6.31
C LYS A 272 2.76 -19.28 6.97
N LYS A 273 3.02 -18.94 8.23
CA LYS A 273 2.16 -18.05 9.04
C LYS A 273 2.71 -16.63 9.07
N VAL A 274 1.84 -15.64 8.93
CA VAL A 274 2.16 -14.22 9.15
C VAL A 274 2.65 -14.01 10.57
N GLY A 275 3.66 -13.18 10.78
CA GLY A 275 4.34 -12.95 12.05
C GLY A 275 5.54 -13.86 12.29
N SER A 276 5.79 -14.83 11.40
CA SER A 276 6.91 -15.79 11.52
C SER A 276 8.20 -15.26 10.89
N ARG A 277 9.35 -15.79 11.36
CA ARG A 277 10.63 -15.74 10.65
C ARG A 277 10.88 -17.07 9.97
N VAL A 278 11.19 -17.05 8.68
CA VAL A 278 11.39 -18.23 7.86
C VAL A 278 12.79 -18.21 7.26
N LEU A 279 13.52 -19.33 7.41
CA LEU A 279 14.73 -19.62 6.63
C LEU A 279 14.31 -20.24 5.31
N LEU A 280 14.75 -19.66 4.19
CA LEU A 280 14.64 -20.26 2.87
C LEU A 280 16.06 -20.56 2.33
N VAL A 281 16.27 -21.77 1.82
CA VAL A 281 17.41 -22.10 0.99
C VAL A 281 16.89 -22.48 -0.38
N ILE A 282 17.16 -21.65 -1.37
CA ILE A 282 16.59 -21.72 -2.71
C ILE A 282 17.65 -22.19 -3.69
N PRO A 283 17.55 -23.42 -4.23
CA PRO A 283 18.47 -23.94 -5.21
C PRO A 283 18.35 -23.19 -6.55
N PRO A 284 19.37 -23.25 -7.42
CA PRO A 284 19.43 -22.47 -8.66
C PRO A 284 18.22 -22.62 -9.58
N ASP A 285 17.65 -23.83 -9.68
CA ASP A 285 16.50 -24.14 -10.53
C ASP A 285 15.18 -23.45 -10.08
N GLN A 286 15.12 -23.05 -8.80
CA GLN A 286 14.02 -22.26 -8.25
C GLN A 286 14.42 -20.80 -7.96
N ALA A 287 15.65 -20.42 -8.32
CA ALA A 287 16.19 -19.06 -8.24
C ALA A 287 16.34 -18.46 -9.66
N PHE A 288 17.54 -18.06 -10.01
CA PHE A 288 17.86 -17.44 -11.30
C PHE A 288 18.53 -18.39 -12.30
N GLY A 289 18.76 -19.64 -11.92
CA GLY A 289 19.35 -20.67 -12.79
C GLY A 289 20.71 -20.28 -13.36
N ASP A 290 20.86 -20.42 -14.65
CA ASP A 290 22.04 -20.05 -15.42
C ASP A 290 22.14 -18.55 -15.76
N GLN A 291 21.13 -17.75 -15.36
CA GLN A 291 21.14 -16.32 -15.54
C GLN A 291 21.85 -15.63 -14.37
N ALA A 292 22.89 -14.86 -14.67
CA ALA A 292 23.50 -13.98 -13.67
C ALA A 292 22.61 -12.74 -13.46
N GLN A 293 22.50 -12.29 -12.22
CA GLN A 293 21.94 -11.01 -11.86
C GLN A 293 23.07 -10.08 -11.39
N GLN A 294 22.82 -8.77 -11.26
CA GLN A 294 23.86 -7.76 -10.97
C GLN A 294 24.91 -8.19 -9.95
N THR A 295 24.49 -8.77 -8.83
CA THR A 295 25.39 -9.19 -7.74
C THR A 295 25.37 -10.69 -7.47
N ILE A 296 24.52 -11.46 -8.19
CA ILE A 296 24.29 -12.89 -7.99
C ILE A 296 24.85 -13.64 -9.21
N PRO A 297 25.92 -14.44 -9.04
CA PRO A 297 26.45 -15.28 -10.11
C PRO A 297 25.44 -16.32 -10.61
N LYS A 298 25.60 -16.78 -11.84
CA LYS A 298 24.83 -17.91 -12.36
C LYS A 298 24.97 -19.14 -11.46
N ASN A 299 23.92 -19.95 -11.42
CA ASN A 299 23.85 -21.20 -10.64
C ASN A 299 24.10 -21.00 -9.13
N SER A 300 23.73 -19.85 -8.59
CA SER A 300 23.83 -19.57 -7.16
C SER A 300 22.66 -20.17 -6.39
N THR A 301 22.96 -20.86 -5.27
CA THR A 301 21.97 -21.15 -4.22
C THR A 301 21.82 -19.91 -3.35
N LEU A 302 20.59 -19.50 -3.13
CA LEU A 302 20.25 -18.31 -2.34
C LEU A 302 19.76 -18.70 -0.95
N VAL A 303 20.14 -17.90 0.04
CA VAL A 303 19.68 -18.04 1.43
C VAL A 303 18.92 -16.77 1.81
N PHE A 304 17.71 -16.93 2.30
CA PHE A 304 16.93 -15.81 2.85
C PHE A 304 16.53 -16.09 4.29
N ALA A 305 16.68 -15.08 5.12
CA ALA A 305 15.99 -14.99 6.40
C ALA A 305 14.86 -13.96 6.23
N VAL A 306 13.60 -14.41 6.25
CA VAL A 306 12.41 -13.60 5.95
C VAL A 306 11.55 -13.46 7.18
N ASP A 307 11.32 -12.23 7.63
CA ASP A 307 10.27 -11.90 8.59
C ASP A 307 9.00 -11.58 7.79
N VAL A 308 7.97 -12.42 7.93
CA VAL A 308 6.67 -12.18 7.31
C VAL A 308 5.84 -11.31 8.26
N LEU A 309 5.73 -10.03 7.96
CA LEU A 309 5.20 -9.03 8.89
C LEU A 309 3.69 -8.87 8.81
N ALA A 310 3.14 -8.89 7.60
CA ALA A 310 1.71 -8.76 7.32
C ALA A 310 1.34 -9.45 6.02
N LYS A 311 0.02 -9.60 5.78
CA LYS A 311 -0.56 -9.85 4.45
C LYS A 311 -1.68 -8.88 4.16
N VAL A 312 -1.86 -8.52 2.91
CA VAL A 312 -2.87 -7.59 2.41
C VAL A 312 -3.68 -8.24 1.31
#